data_b243a18810a99551db4966dc9002908a
#
_entry.id   b243a18810a99551db4966dc9002908a
#
_cell.length_a   1.000
_cell.length_b   1.000
_cell.length_c   1.000
_cell.angle_alpha   90.00
_cell.angle_beta   90.00
_cell.angle_gamma   90.00
#
_symmetry.space_group_name_H-M   'P 1'
#
loop_
_entity.id
_entity.type
_entity.pdbx_description
1 polymer ?
#
loop_
_entity_poly.entity_id
_entity_poly.type
_entity_poly.pdbx_seq_one_letter_code
_entity_poly.pdbx_strand_id
1 'polypeptide(L)'
;MTVQEATGIVYMLHTNYIGQDRKATEKELAARVNLYAAVFADYDAEIVRQAALHCVETCKFIPTVAELLEAITRVRYLNDCKRSAELLRQRLKQDELAAGNQDLGGFLPYET
;
A
#
# COMPACT_ATOMS: atom_id res chain seq x y z
N MET A 1 5.63 -13.47 2.38
CA MET A 1 6.25 -13.13 1.07
C MET A 1 7.32 -14.15 0.73
N THR A 2 7.37 -14.58 -0.51
CA THR A 2 8.35 -15.59 -0.93
C THR A 2 9.65 -14.92 -1.35
N VAL A 3 10.71 -15.72 -1.51
CA VAL A 3 11.99 -15.21 -1.99
C VAL A 3 11.84 -14.61 -3.40
N GLN A 4 10.99 -15.22 -4.21
CA GLN A 4 10.76 -14.76 -5.56
C GLN A 4 10.09 -13.38 -5.57
N GLU A 5 9.14 -13.19 -4.70
CA GLU A 5 8.47 -11.89 -4.55
C GLU A 5 9.43 -10.84 -4.00
N ALA A 6 10.26 -11.24 -3.04
CA ALA A 6 11.28 -10.35 -2.50
C ALA A 6 12.27 -9.92 -3.57
N THR A 7 12.64 -10.85 -4.47
CA THR A 7 13.55 -10.56 -5.57
C THR A 7 12.98 -9.45 -6.44
N GLY A 8 11.71 -9.54 -6.78
CA GLY A 8 11.06 -8.51 -7.61
C GLY A 8 11.09 -7.14 -6.96
N ILE A 9 10.82 -7.09 -5.67
CA ILE A 9 10.79 -5.83 -4.93
C ILE A 9 12.19 -5.22 -4.83
N VAL A 10 13.19 -6.04 -4.51
CA VAL A 10 14.56 -5.56 -4.40
C VAL A 10 15.07 -5.01 -5.73
N TYR A 11 14.79 -5.72 -6.81
CA TYR A 11 15.24 -5.26 -8.13
C TYR A 11 14.51 -4.00 -8.55
N MET A 12 13.25 -3.87 -8.23
CA MET A 12 12.50 -2.65 -8.51
C MET A 12 13.11 -1.46 -7.78
N LEU A 13 13.44 -1.63 -6.51
CA LEU A 13 14.04 -0.56 -5.73
C LEU A 13 15.40 -0.16 -6.29
N HIS A 14 16.25 -1.13 -6.59
CA HIS A 14 17.56 -0.83 -7.12
C HIS A 14 17.50 -0.16 -8.49
N THR A 15 16.55 -0.55 -9.31
CA THR A 15 16.37 0.06 -10.62
C THR A 15 16.01 1.53 -10.49
N ASN A 16 15.18 1.87 -9.53
CA ASN A 16 14.76 3.25 -9.35
C ASN A 16 15.84 4.15 -8.79
N TYR A 17 16.82 3.60 -8.10
CA TYR A 17 17.87 4.40 -7.49
C TYR A 17 19.23 4.18 -8.15
N ILE A 18 19.22 3.76 -9.40
CA ILE A 18 20.43 3.34 -10.08
C ILE A 18 21.47 4.45 -10.20
N GLY A 19 21.06 5.67 -10.21
CA GLY A 19 21.99 6.80 -10.33
C GLY A 19 22.57 7.27 -9.01
N GLN A 20 22.04 6.78 -7.90
CA GLN A 20 22.44 7.26 -6.58
C GLN A 20 23.34 6.28 -5.86
N ASP A 21 23.31 5.03 -6.27
CA ASP A 21 24.05 4.01 -5.60
C ASP A 21 25.09 3.49 -6.58
N ARG A 22 26.23 3.11 -6.07
CA ARG A 22 27.16 2.45 -6.95
C ARG A 22 26.52 1.12 -7.28
N LYS A 23 26.93 0.57 -8.40
CA LYS A 23 26.38 -0.65 -8.92
C LYS A 23 26.45 -1.75 -7.86
N ALA A 24 25.31 -2.23 -7.43
CA ALA A 24 25.26 -3.31 -6.45
C ALA A 24 25.69 -4.60 -7.11
N THR A 25 26.48 -5.39 -6.41
CA THR A 25 26.91 -6.68 -6.92
C THR A 25 25.79 -7.70 -6.76
N GLU A 26 25.86 -8.79 -7.50
CA GLU A 26 24.89 -9.86 -7.35
C GLU A 26 24.84 -10.38 -5.92
N LYS A 27 25.99 -10.42 -5.27
CA LYS A 27 26.08 -10.88 -3.90
C LYS A 27 25.33 -9.95 -2.95
N GLU A 28 25.45 -8.64 -3.17
CA GLU A 28 24.75 -7.66 -2.37
C GLU A 28 23.25 -7.74 -2.61
N LEU A 29 22.84 -7.91 -3.85
CA LEU A 29 21.43 -8.06 -4.18
C LEU A 29 20.85 -9.32 -3.57
N ALA A 30 21.58 -10.44 -3.63
CA ALA A 30 21.14 -11.69 -3.04
C ALA A 30 20.99 -11.56 -1.52
N ALA A 31 21.93 -10.88 -0.88
CA ALA A 31 21.88 -10.67 0.56
C ALA A 31 20.64 -9.83 0.93
N ARG A 32 20.33 -8.82 0.14
CA ARG A 32 19.16 -7.98 0.38
C ARG A 32 17.87 -8.74 0.15
N VAL A 33 17.83 -9.58 -0.88
CA VAL A 33 16.66 -10.42 -1.14
C VAL A 33 16.41 -11.36 0.05
N ASN A 34 17.47 -11.98 0.56
CA ASN A 34 17.34 -12.87 1.70
C ASN A 34 16.88 -12.13 2.96
N LEU A 35 17.40 -10.93 3.15
CA LEU A 35 16.99 -10.10 4.28
C LEU A 35 15.51 -9.74 4.18
N TYR A 36 15.06 -9.31 3.02
CA TYR A 36 13.66 -8.94 2.83
C TYR A 36 12.75 -10.15 2.98
N ALA A 37 13.15 -11.29 2.44
CA ALA A 37 12.36 -12.51 2.57
C ALA A 37 12.21 -12.91 4.04
N ALA A 38 13.24 -12.70 4.84
CA ALA A 38 13.19 -13.03 6.26
C ALA A 38 12.35 -12.01 7.04
N VAL A 39 12.59 -10.73 6.82
CA VAL A 39 11.92 -9.67 7.58
C VAL A 39 10.44 -9.61 7.24
N PHE A 40 10.09 -9.79 5.97
CA PHE A 40 8.71 -9.65 5.54
C PHE A 40 8.04 -11.01 5.28
N ALA A 41 8.56 -12.07 5.90
CA ALA A 41 8.03 -13.41 5.67
C ALA A 41 6.54 -13.53 5.92
N ASP A 42 6.05 -12.86 6.97
CA ASP A 42 4.64 -12.93 7.32
C ASP A 42 3.80 -11.79 6.72
N TYR A 43 4.37 -11.02 5.82
CA TYR A 43 3.67 -9.90 5.24
C TYR A 43 3.14 -10.26 3.86
N ASP A 44 2.02 -9.67 3.50
CA ASP A 44 1.46 -9.83 2.17
C ASP A 44 2.38 -9.13 1.18
N ALA A 45 2.82 -9.85 0.15
CA ALA A 45 3.73 -9.30 -0.85
C ALA A 45 3.18 -8.06 -1.53
N GLU A 46 1.88 -8.01 -1.77
CA GLU A 46 1.29 -6.84 -2.41
C GLU A 46 1.38 -5.60 -1.53
N ILE A 47 1.20 -5.75 -0.24
CA ILE A 47 1.33 -4.65 0.71
C ILE A 47 2.78 -4.16 0.75
N VAL A 48 3.74 -5.08 0.77
CA VAL A 48 5.14 -4.71 0.76
C VAL A 48 5.51 -4.00 -0.53
N ARG A 49 4.96 -4.47 -1.65
CA ARG A 49 5.21 -3.85 -2.95
C ARG A 49 4.65 -2.42 -2.99
N GLN A 50 3.44 -2.22 -2.48
CA GLN A 50 2.84 -0.88 -2.40
C GLN A 50 3.66 0.04 -1.51
N ALA A 51 4.16 -0.48 -0.41
CA ALA A 51 5.00 0.29 0.49
C ALA A 51 6.32 0.69 -0.19
N ALA A 52 6.90 -0.24 -0.95
CA ALA A 52 8.13 0.06 -1.68
C ALA A 52 7.89 1.14 -2.73
N LEU A 53 6.77 1.09 -3.44
CA LEU A 53 6.41 2.12 -4.41
C LEU A 53 6.21 3.47 -3.72
N HIS A 54 5.59 3.46 -2.56
CA HIS A 54 5.41 4.69 -1.79
C HIS A 54 6.77 5.28 -1.41
N CYS A 55 7.70 4.44 -1.01
CA CYS A 55 9.05 4.90 -0.68
C CYS A 55 9.77 5.47 -1.90
N VAL A 56 9.56 4.87 -3.07
CA VAL A 56 10.15 5.39 -4.30
C VAL A 56 9.68 6.81 -4.55
N GLU A 57 8.43 7.11 -4.21
CA GLU A 57 7.88 8.44 -4.42
C GLU A 57 8.32 9.45 -3.36
N THR A 58 8.62 8.98 -2.16
CA THR A 58 8.86 9.89 -1.05
C THR A 58 10.29 9.90 -0.53
N CYS A 59 11.06 8.86 -0.80
CA CYS A 59 12.42 8.77 -0.29
C CYS A 59 13.43 9.13 -1.36
N LYS A 60 14.42 9.92 -0.97
CA LYS A 60 15.45 10.36 -1.90
C LYS A 60 16.49 9.27 -2.14
N PHE A 61 16.68 8.39 -1.19
CA PHE A 61 17.65 7.31 -1.28
C PHE A 61 16.92 5.98 -1.10
N ILE A 62 17.61 4.88 -1.43
CA ILE A 62 17.03 3.56 -1.25
C ILE A 62 16.55 3.43 0.19
N PRO A 63 15.29 3.04 0.41
CA PRO A 63 14.74 2.99 1.76
C PRO A 63 15.38 1.88 2.60
N THR A 64 15.51 2.15 3.88
CA THR A 64 15.95 1.14 4.84
C THR A 64 14.76 0.24 5.18
N VAL A 65 15.06 -0.88 5.84
CA VAL A 65 13.99 -1.76 6.32
C VAL A 65 13.03 -1.00 7.24
N ALA A 66 13.56 -0.12 8.09
CA ALA A 66 12.74 0.67 8.99
C ALA A 66 11.79 1.59 8.21
N GLU A 67 12.28 2.22 7.16
CA GLU A 67 11.44 3.07 6.32
C GLU A 67 10.37 2.27 5.59
N LEU A 68 10.72 1.07 5.15
CA LEU A 68 9.74 0.19 4.52
C LEU A 68 8.66 -0.24 5.52
N LEU A 69 9.04 -0.54 6.76
CA LEU A 69 8.07 -0.92 7.78
C LEU A 69 7.12 0.22 8.09
N GLU A 70 7.63 1.44 8.16
CA GLU A 70 6.78 2.60 8.35
C GLU A 70 5.82 2.77 7.17
N ALA A 71 6.33 2.58 5.96
CA ALA A 71 5.51 2.69 4.77
C ALA A 71 4.44 1.62 4.72
N ILE A 72 4.75 0.41 5.19
CA ILE A 72 3.76 -0.67 5.27
C ILE A 72 2.63 -0.27 6.21
N THR A 73 2.96 0.29 7.36
CA THR A 73 1.95 0.75 8.31
C THR A 73 1.05 1.81 7.66
N ARG A 74 1.64 2.74 6.94
CA ARG A 74 0.88 3.79 6.27
C ARG A 74 -0.01 3.21 5.16
N VAL A 75 0.51 2.29 4.37
CA VAL A 75 -0.26 1.67 3.29
C VAL A 75 -1.44 0.90 3.86
N ARG A 76 -1.23 0.16 4.95
CA ARG A 76 -2.32 -0.57 5.60
C ARG A 76 -3.40 0.38 6.09
N TYR A 77 -2.99 1.48 6.70
CA TYR A 77 -3.94 2.47 7.19
C TYR A 77 -4.75 3.06 6.04
N LEU A 78 -4.09 3.43 4.94
CA LEU A 78 -4.77 4.00 3.79
C LEU A 78 -5.70 3.00 3.13
N ASN A 79 -5.29 1.73 3.06
CA ASN A 79 -6.15 0.69 2.50
C ASN A 79 -7.38 0.47 3.37
N ASP A 80 -7.22 0.50 4.69
CA ASP A 80 -8.35 0.36 5.60
C ASP A 80 -9.30 1.55 5.48
N CYS A 81 -8.77 2.75 5.31
CA CYS A 81 -9.59 3.93 5.10
C CYS A 81 -10.39 3.83 3.81
N LYS A 82 -9.75 3.36 2.74
CA LYS A 82 -10.43 3.18 1.46
C LYS A 82 -11.53 2.15 1.57
N ARG A 83 -11.28 1.06 2.27
CA ARG A 83 -12.27 0.02 2.46
C ARG A 83 -13.46 0.54 3.27
N SER A 84 -13.18 1.28 4.34
CA SER A 84 -14.24 1.85 5.16
C SER A 84 -15.07 2.86 4.38
N ALA A 85 -14.40 3.69 3.58
CA ALA A 85 -15.09 4.66 2.75
C ALA A 85 -15.99 3.98 1.71
N GLU A 86 -15.48 2.89 1.13
CA GLU A 86 -16.25 2.15 0.15
C GLU A 86 -17.47 1.48 0.78
N LEU A 87 -17.31 0.88 1.96
CA LEU A 87 -18.42 0.26 2.65
C LEU A 87 -19.47 1.29 3.05
N LEU A 88 -19.02 2.45 3.49
CA LEU A 88 -19.94 3.52 3.84
C LEU A 88 -20.70 4.01 2.60
N ARG A 89 -19.99 4.14 1.48
CA ARG A 89 -20.60 4.57 0.23
C ARG A 89 -21.66 3.57 -0.21
N GLN A 90 -21.37 2.28 -0.09
CA GLN A 90 -22.33 1.25 -0.43
C GLN A 90 -23.54 1.29 0.47
N ARG A 91 -23.32 1.51 1.77
CA ARG A 91 -24.43 1.59 2.70
C ARG A 91 -25.31 2.80 2.41
N LEU A 92 -24.71 3.95 2.16
CA LEU A 92 -25.46 5.15 1.84
C LEU A 92 -26.26 4.95 0.54
N LYS A 93 -25.68 4.25 -0.42
CA LYS A 93 -26.38 3.99 -1.65
C LYS A 93 -27.59 3.08 -1.42
N GLN A 94 -27.44 2.07 -0.56
CA GLN A 94 -28.56 1.20 -0.23
C GLN A 94 -29.64 1.96 0.51
N ASP A 95 -29.27 2.82 1.45
CA ASP A 95 -30.24 3.63 2.18
C ASP A 95 -30.96 4.57 1.24
N GLU A 96 -30.26 5.13 0.28
CA GLU A 96 -30.83 6.02 -0.69
C GLU A 96 -31.83 5.29 -1.56
N LEU A 97 -31.52 4.08 -1.99
CA LEU A 97 -32.43 3.29 -2.79
C LEU A 97 -33.68 2.90 -1.99
N ALA A 98 -33.49 2.52 -0.74
CA ALA A 98 -34.59 2.18 0.11
C ALA A 98 -35.46 3.38 0.39
N ALA A 99 -34.85 4.52 0.65
CA ALA A 99 -35.59 5.70 0.91
C ALA A 99 -36.27 6.25 -0.32
N GLY A 100 -35.69 6.03 -1.47
CA GLY A 100 -36.29 6.48 -2.71
C GLY A 100 -37.63 5.87 -2.95
N ASN A 101 -37.88 4.71 -2.37
CA ASN A 101 -39.16 4.07 -2.54
C ASN A 101 -40.20 4.63 -1.61
N GLN A 102 -39.79 5.46 -0.68
CA GLN A 102 -40.71 5.99 0.28
C GLN A 102 -41.05 7.43 0.06
N ASP A 103 -40.76 7.95 -1.01
CA ASP A 103 -41.09 9.31 -1.22
C ASP A 103 -40.53 10.23 -0.24
N LEU A 104 -39.40 10.69 -0.50
CA LEU A 104 -38.78 11.50 0.38
C LEU A 104 -39.10 12.88 0.30
N GLY A 105 -39.94 13.23 -0.52
CA GLY A 105 -40.17 14.58 -0.69
C GLY A 105 -40.36 15.30 0.56
N GLY A 106 -41.00 14.72 1.42
CA GLY A 106 -41.25 15.42 2.60
C GLY A 106 -40.21 15.32 3.59
N PHE A 107 -39.21 14.52 3.27
CA PHE A 107 -38.40 14.24 4.22
C PHE A 107 -37.33 15.15 4.46
N LEU A 108 -37.04 15.99 3.68
CA LEU A 108 -35.92 16.78 3.85
C LEU A 108 -36.18 17.83 4.83
N PRO A 109 -36.07 17.51 6.03
CA PRO A 109 -36.49 18.42 7.02
C PRO A 109 -35.58 19.57 7.17
N TYR A 110 -34.37 19.38 6.90
CA TYR A 110 -33.54 20.41 7.21
C TYR A 110 -33.59 21.43 6.14
N GLU A 111 -34.20 21.12 5.12
CA GLU A 111 -34.20 22.07 4.15
C GLU A 111 -35.28 22.96 4.37
N THR A 112 -35.98 22.78 5.28
CA THR A 112 -37.02 23.71 5.55
C THR A 112 -36.46 24.85 6.33
#